data_08e7acd1075922aaf01d074e56e3b7d4
#
_entry.id   08e7acd1075922aaf01d074e56e3b7d4
#
_cell.length_a   1.000
_cell.length_b   1.000
_cell.length_c   1.000
_cell.angle_alpha   90.00
_cell.angle_beta   90.00
_cell.angle_gamma   90.00
#
_symmetry.space_group_name_H-M   'P 1'
#
loop_
_entity.id
_entity.type
_entity.pdbx_description
1 polymer ?
#
loop_
_entity_poly.entity_id
_entity_poly.type
_entity_poly.pdbx_seq_one_letter_code
_entity_poly.pdbx_strand_id
1 'polypeptide(L)'
;MAFCSSLALAAKSLWLRCFSHGGHGVHSPFAFELLTRVVEEKSLYSAFASIRDVVHRHGRSEQDLRLAFLFYRLAAHYPIKRIQVLGADSDYMQELLPLLERAICPYPSEHPYGPYPREDLFSLFFITEEAALTQIIEEPPPAILLIPTWQNPSLKRRTIRYCKEGRLSGIRIDLPTAQLVISSPRFHLQQYKSTL
;
A
#
# COMPACT_ATOMS: atom_id res chain seq x y z
N MET A 1 0.70 27.69 -5.23
CA MET A 1 0.40 26.47 -6.03
C MET A 1 -0.11 25.27 -5.19
N ALA A 2 0.06 25.24 -3.88
CA ALA A 2 -0.40 24.13 -3.01
C ALA A 2 -1.94 24.03 -2.85
N PHE A 3 -2.66 25.13 -2.98
CA PHE A 3 -4.13 25.15 -2.78
C PHE A 3 -4.92 24.42 -3.88
N CYS A 4 -4.46 24.46 -5.14
CA CYS A 4 -5.13 23.75 -6.24
C CYS A 4 -5.00 22.23 -6.15
N SER A 5 -3.88 21.73 -5.62
CA SER A 5 -3.67 20.28 -5.46
C SER A 5 -4.55 19.68 -4.36
N SER A 6 -4.79 20.44 -3.28
CA SER A 6 -5.66 20.00 -2.18
C SER A 6 -7.13 19.89 -2.60
N LEU A 7 -7.64 20.87 -3.37
CA LEU A 7 -9.00 20.86 -3.90
C LEU A 7 -9.22 19.72 -4.90
N ALA A 8 -8.24 19.47 -5.77
CA ALA A 8 -8.32 18.36 -6.72
C ALA A 8 -8.30 16.98 -6.03
N LEU A 9 -7.55 16.84 -4.94
CA LEU A 9 -7.54 15.63 -4.11
C LEU A 9 -8.86 15.45 -3.36
N ALA A 10 -9.41 16.51 -2.80
CA ALA A 10 -10.71 16.49 -2.12
C ALA A 10 -11.85 16.14 -3.08
N ALA A 11 -11.88 16.75 -4.27
CA ALA A 11 -12.86 16.43 -5.31
C ALA A 11 -12.73 14.97 -5.79
N LYS A 12 -11.51 14.48 -5.98
CA LYS A 12 -11.24 13.09 -6.36
C LYS A 12 -11.65 12.11 -5.27
N SER A 13 -11.40 12.44 -4.00
CA SER A 13 -11.84 11.65 -2.85
C SER A 13 -13.37 11.59 -2.76
N LEU A 14 -14.04 12.73 -2.95
CA LEU A 14 -15.51 12.80 -2.97
C LEU A 14 -16.10 11.98 -4.13
N TRP A 15 -15.52 12.11 -5.33
CA TRP A 15 -15.93 11.35 -6.50
C TRP A 15 -15.77 9.84 -6.30
N LEU A 16 -14.61 9.40 -5.73
CA LEU A 16 -14.38 8.01 -5.39
C LEU A 16 -15.35 7.50 -4.33
N ARG A 17 -15.70 8.31 -3.32
CA ARG A 17 -16.72 7.96 -2.31
C ARG A 17 -18.10 7.75 -2.92
N CYS A 18 -18.48 8.54 -3.93
CA CYS A 18 -19.77 8.38 -4.61
C CYS A 18 -19.85 7.10 -5.45
N PHE A 19 -18.70 6.58 -5.95
CA PHE A 19 -18.65 5.45 -6.87
C PHE A 19 -18.01 4.17 -6.30
N SER A 20 -17.39 4.23 -5.12
CA SER A 20 -16.84 3.08 -4.40
C SER A 20 -17.53 2.96 -3.04
N HIS A 21 -18.64 2.25 -3.00
CA HIS A 21 -19.27 1.89 -1.73
C HIS A 21 -18.53 0.66 -1.19
N GLY A 22 -17.78 0.82 -0.09
CA GLY A 22 -17.21 -0.19 0.79
C GLY A 22 -17.25 -1.64 0.32
N GLY A 23 -16.40 -2.03 -0.63
CA GLY A 23 -16.33 -3.42 -1.12
C GLY A 23 -17.47 -3.89 -2.03
N HIS A 24 -18.51 -3.12 -2.29
CA HIS A 24 -19.56 -3.49 -3.24
C HIS A 24 -18.99 -3.55 -4.67
N GLY A 25 -19.15 -4.71 -5.33
CA GLY A 25 -18.58 -4.98 -6.65
C GLY A 25 -17.17 -5.60 -6.60
N VAL A 26 -16.64 -5.90 -5.42
CA VAL A 26 -15.38 -6.65 -5.27
C VAL A 26 -15.72 -8.14 -5.20
N HIS A 27 -15.35 -8.86 -6.26
CA HIS A 27 -15.64 -10.31 -6.36
C HIS A 27 -14.55 -11.18 -5.72
N SER A 28 -13.37 -10.61 -5.41
CA SER A 28 -12.29 -11.33 -4.74
C SER A 28 -12.43 -11.21 -3.22
N PRO A 29 -12.58 -12.32 -2.47
CA PRO A 29 -12.60 -12.29 -1.01
C PRO A 29 -11.35 -11.62 -0.41
N PHE A 30 -10.19 -11.86 -1.02
CA PHE A 30 -8.94 -11.25 -0.61
C PHE A 30 -8.95 -9.73 -0.81
N ALA A 31 -9.40 -9.26 -1.99
CA ALA A 31 -9.48 -7.82 -2.26
C ALA A 31 -10.51 -7.12 -1.37
N PHE A 32 -11.64 -7.79 -1.07
CA PHE A 32 -12.63 -7.30 -0.13
C PHE A 32 -12.05 -7.12 1.27
N GLU A 33 -11.35 -8.12 1.77
CA GLU A 33 -10.70 -8.05 3.07
C GLU A 33 -9.64 -6.94 3.13
N LEU A 34 -8.77 -6.88 2.13
CA LEU A 34 -7.75 -5.83 2.03
C LEU A 34 -8.37 -4.43 2.08
N LEU A 35 -9.45 -4.20 1.35
CA LEU A 35 -10.15 -2.92 1.34
C LEU A 35 -10.77 -2.61 2.70
N THR A 36 -11.54 -3.53 3.26
CA THR A 36 -12.36 -3.27 4.46
C THR A 36 -11.56 -3.33 5.74
N ARG A 37 -10.60 -4.27 5.86
CA ARG A 37 -9.85 -4.50 7.10
C ARG A 37 -8.48 -3.82 7.15
N VAL A 38 -7.96 -3.36 6.02
CA VAL A 38 -6.63 -2.71 5.99
C VAL A 38 -6.69 -1.29 5.46
N VAL A 39 -7.28 -1.09 4.27
CA VAL A 39 -7.31 0.23 3.63
C VAL A 39 -8.27 1.17 4.37
N GLU A 40 -9.49 0.72 4.63
CA GLU A 40 -10.57 1.52 5.25
C GLU A 40 -10.61 1.39 6.79
N GLU A 41 -9.68 0.66 7.38
CA GLU A 41 -9.63 0.45 8.82
C GLU A 41 -9.41 1.76 9.58
N LYS A 42 -10.20 1.96 10.64
CA LYS A 42 -10.17 3.15 11.49
C LYS A 42 -9.59 2.90 12.87
N SER A 43 -9.20 1.65 13.17
CA SER A 43 -8.63 1.29 14.47
C SER A 43 -7.36 2.06 14.76
N LEU A 44 -7.19 2.48 16.00
CA LEU A 44 -6.00 3.15 16.47
C LEU A 44 -5.01 2.11 16.99
N TYR A 45 -3.85 2.04 16.38
CA TYR A 45 -2.74 1.23 16.85
C TYR A 45 -1.86 2.04 17.80
N SER A 46 -1.30 1.39 18.82
CA SER A 46 -0.39 2.04 19.79
C SER A 46 0.83 2.71 19.12
N ALA A 47 1.30 2.14 18.01
CA ALA A 47 2.42 2.69 17.25
C ALA A 47 2.09 3.99 16.49
N PHE A 48 0.81 4.34 16.29
CA PHE A 48 0.43 5.49 15.47
C PHE A 48 0.90 6.83 16.04
N ALA A 49 1.01 6.95 17.36
CA ALA A 49 1.60 8.14 17.99
C ALA A 49 3.06 8.31 17.56
N SER A 50 3.88 7.28 17.71
CA SER A 50 5.29 7.31 17.31
C SER A 50 5.48 7.53 15.80
N ILE A 51 4.63 6.91 14.97
CA ILE A 51 4.64 7.13 13.51
C ILE A 51 4.36 8.60 13.20
N ARG A 52 3.37 9.20 13.84
CA ARG A 52 3.03 10.63 13.67
C ARG A 52 4.21 11.53 14.03
N ASP A 53 4.87 11.25 15.16
CA ASP A 53 6.01 12.04 15.63
C ASP A 53 7.17 12.01 14.62
N VAL A 54 7.46 10.84 14.04
CA VAL A 54 8.49 10.70 13.00
C VAL A 54 8.10 11.51 11.76
N VAL A 55 6.89 11.31 11.23
CA VAL A 55 6.41 11.98 10.02
C VAL A 55 6.42 13.50 10.18
N HIS A 56 5.97 14.02 11.34
CA HIS A 56 5.97 15.46 11.63
C HIS A 56 7.38 16.01 11.79
N ARG A 57 8.29 15.28 12.44
CA ARG A 57 9.71 15.67 12.60
C ARG A 57 10.40 15.87 11.25
N HIS A 58 10.06 15.05 10.27
CA HIS A 58 10.54 15.17 8.89
C HIS A 58 9.76 16.22 8.07
N GLY A 59 8.85 16.99 8.67
CA GLY A 59 8.06 18.00 7.98
C GLY A 59 7.16 17.47 6.86
N ARG A 60 6.77 16.20 6.95
CA ARG A 60 5.96 15.51 5.94
C ARG A 60 4.48 15.87 6.05
N SER A 61 3.75 15.65 4.98
CA SER A 61 2.34 15.99 4.86
C SER A 61 1.42 14.99 5.56
N GLU A 62 0.15 15.38 5.74
CA GLU A 62 -0.91 14.48 6.22
C GLU A 62 -1.12 13.28 5.27
N GLN A 63 -0.86 13.45 3.97
CA GLN A 63 -0.89 12.35 3.02
C GLN A 63 0.21 11.30 3.29
N ASP A 64 1.43 11.78 3.61
CA ASP A 64 2.53 10.89 3.99
C ASP A 64 2.21 10.15 5.30
N LEU A 65 1.57 10.82 6.26
CA LEU A 65 1.13 10.20 7.51
C LEU A 65 0.11 9.07 7.26
N ARG A 66 -0.88 9.31 6.40
CA ARG A 66 -1.85 8.28 6.02
C ARG A 66 -1.19 7.09 5.32
N LEU A 67 -0.21 7.33 4.46
CA LEU A 67 0.56 6.26 3.83
C LEU A 67 1.40 5.48 4.83
N ALA A 68 2.02 6.14 5.80
CA ALA A 68 2.75 5.48 6.88
C ALA A 68 1.83 4.60 7.74
N PHE A 69 0.63 5.07 8.07
CA PHE A 69 -0.38 4.26 8.77
C PHE A 69 -0.85 3.06 7.93
N LEU A 70 -1.08 3.26 6.63
CA LEU A 70 -1.42 2.15 5.75
C LEU A 70 -0.29 1.14 5.65
N PHE A 71 0.95 1.60 5.54
CA PHE A 71 2.12 0.73 5.48
C PHE A 71 2.26 -0.11 6.75
N TYR A 72 2.04 0.50 7.93
CA TYR A 72 2.00 -0.21 9.21
C TYR A 72 0.88 -1.27 9.26
N ARG A 73 -0.34 -0.92 8.85
CA ARG A 73 -1.46 -1.87 8.80
C ARG A 73 -1.19 -3.05 7.88
N LEU A 74 -0.57 -2.82 6.72
CA LEU A 74 -0.14 -3.89 5.82
C LEU A 74 0.86 -4.83 6.49
N ALA A 75 1.85 -4.28 7.22
CA ALA A 75 2.83 -5.06 7.97
C ALA A 75 2.19 -5.87 9.11
N ALA A 76 1.20 -5.31 9.78
CA ALA A 76 0.51 -5.96 10.91
C ALA A 76 -0.51 -7.02 10.47
N HIS A 77 -1.09 -6.87 9.28
CA HIS A 77 -2.21 -7.72 8.83
C HIS A 77 -1.76 -8.91 7.98
N TYR A 78 -0.72 -8.73 7.16
CA TYR A 78 -0.26 -9.78 6.24
C TYR A 78 0.98 -10.52 6.76
N PRO A 79 1.17 -11.79 6.33
CA PRO A 79 2.37 -12.55 6.66
C PRO A 79 3.58 -11.99 5.87
N ILE A 80 4.26 -11.04 6.46
CA ILE A 80 5.40 -10.35 5.85
C ILE A 80 6.71 -11.02 6.26
N LYS A 81 7.55 -11.38 5.29
CA LYS A 81 8.90 -11.91 5.53
C LYS A 81 9.98 -10.84 5.62
N ARG A 82 9.77 -9.72 4.92
CA ARG A 82 10.69 -8.58 4.93
C ARG A 82 9.98 -7.29 4.52
N ILE A 83 10.47 -6.18 5.03
CA ILE A 83 10.03 -4.84 4.65
C ILE A 83 11.21 -4.13 4.00
N GLN A 84 10.96 -3.41 2.89
CA GLN A 84 11.97 -2.61 2.21
C GLN A 84 11.38 -1.27 1.79
N VAL A 85 12.17 -0.23 1.96
CA VAL A 85 11.87 1.14 1.54
C VAL A 85 12.86 1.52 0.45
N LEU A 86 12.37 1.85 -0.74
CA LEU A 86 13.19 2.03 -1.94
C LEU A 86 12.90 3.39 -2.58
N GLY A 87 13.93 4.19 -2.75
CA GLY A 87 13.88 5.51 -3.40
C GLY A 87 14.34 6.66 -2.50
N ALA A 88 14.61 7.82 -3.10
CA ALA A 88 15.30 8.94 -2.46
C ALA A 88 14.46 9.69 -1.41
N ASP A 89 13.15 9.79 -1.58
CA ASP A 89 12.26 10.56 -0.68
C ASP A 89 11.67 9.71 0.45
N SER A 90 12.43 8.72 0.92
CA SER A 90 11.93 7.71 1.85
C SER A 90 12.57 7.75 3.24
N ASP A 91 13.35 8.78 3.58
CA ASP A 91 14.11 8.87 4.83
C ASP A 91 13.23 8.67 6.08
N TYR A 92 12.06 9.33 6.10
CA TYR A 92 11.11 9.17 7.21
C TYR A 92 10.56 7.74 7.29
N MET A 93 10.38 7.05 6.17
CA MET A 93 9.92 5.66 6.15
C MET A 93 11.03 4.70 6.61
N GLN A 94 12.30 5.02 6.34
CA GLN A 94 13.43 4.25 6.86
C GLN A 94 13.53 4.37 8.37
N GLU A 95 13.28 5.56 8.93
CA GLU A 95 13.21 5.74 10.39
C GLU A 95 12.05 4.97 11.03
N LEU A 96 10.98 4.70 10.27
CA LEU A 96 9.84 3.90 10.72
C LEU A 96 10.08 2.39 10.67
N LEU A 97 11.10 1.90 9.96
CA LEU A 97 11.34 0.45 9.79
C LEU A 97 11.32 -0.34 11.10
N PRO A 98 11.96 0.11 12.21
CA PRO A 98 11.93 -0.64 13.47
C PRO A 98 10.52 -0.78 14.07
N LEU A 99 9.63 0.20 13.84
CA LEU A 99 8.23 0.12 14.28
C LEU A 99 7.43 -0.83 13.39
N LEU A 100 7.69 -0.79 12.08
CA LEU A 100 7.04 -1.65 11.09
C LEU A 100 7.44 -3.12 11.27
N GLU A 101 8.72 -3.39 11.54
CA GLU A 101 9.23 -4.74 11.79
C GLU A 101 8.62 -5.36 13.04
N ARG A 102 8.39 -4.56 14.10
CA ARG A 102 7.68 -5.00 15.30
C ARG A 102 6.20 -5.30 15.06
N ALA A 103 5.61 -4.73 14.01
CA ALA A 103 4.24 -4.99 13.62
C ALA A 103 4.08 -6.35 12.92
N ILE A 104 5.16 -6.90 12.37
CA ILE A 104 5.11 -8.20 11.68
C ILE A 104 4.64 -9.26 12.67
N CYS A 105 3.47 -9.83 12.39
CA CYS A 105 2.92 -10.90 13.19
C CYS A 105 3.80 -12.17 13.04
N PRO A 106 4.41 -12.68 14.13
CA PRO A 106 5.28 -13.86 14.03
C PRO A 106 4.52 -15.16 13.74
N TYR A 107 3.19 -15.16 13.88
CA TYR A 107 2.36 -16.36 13.71
C TYR A 107 1.16 -16.09 12.81
N PRO A 108 1.28 -16.32 11.49
CA PRO A 108 0.15 -16.23 10.58
C PRO A 108 -0.91 -17.34 10.77
N SER A 109 -0.77 -18.22 11.77
CA SER A 109 -1.66 -19.34 12.04
C SER A 109 -3.05 -18.95 12.54
N GLU A 110 -3.22 -17.73 13.05
CA GLU A 110 -4.51 -17.20 13.54
C GLU A 110 -5.27 -16.36 12.52
N HIS A 111 -4.77 -16.29 11.30
CA HIS A 111 -5.45 -15.55 10.25
C HIS A 111 -6.81 -16.19 9.92
N PRO A 112 -7.90 -15.42 9.78
CA PRO A 112 -9.25 -15.95 9.56
C PRO A 112 -9.40 -16.85 8.30
N TYR A 113 -8.43 -16.82 7.39
CA TYR A 113 -8.39 -17.66 6.20
C TYR A 113 -7.43 -18.88 6.33
N GLY A 114 -6.99 -19.21 7.56
CA GLY A 114 -6.09 -20.33 7.82
C GLY A 114 -4.60 -19.99 7.70
N PRO A 115 -3.73 -20.95 7.98
CA PRO A 115 -2.29 -20.75 7.93
C PRO A 115 -1.85 -20.50 6.47
N TYR A 116 -1.19 -19.37 6.23
CA TYR A 116 -0.49 -19.16 4.96
C TYR A 116 0.69 -20.12 4.88
N PRO A 117 0.82 -20.92 3.80
CA PRO A 117 2.04 -21.68 3.56
C PRO A 117 3.26 -20.75 3.60
N ARG A 118 4.40 -21.21 4.10
CA ARG A 118 5.63 -20.41 4.16
C ARG A 118 6.04 -19.81 2.81
N GLU A 119 5.63 -20.46 1.73
CA GLU A 119 5.84 -20.03 0.34
C GLU A 119 5.04 -18.79 -0.05
N ASP A 120 4.01 -18.43 0.74
CA ASP A 120 3.12 -17.30 0.50
C ASP A 120 3.49 -16.04 1.30
N LEU A 121 4.62 -16.07 1.99
CA LEU A 121 5.09 -14.89 2.73
C LEU A 121 5.44 -13.75 1.77
N PHE A 122 4.80 -12.61 1.97
CA PHE A 122 5.00 -11.43 1.14
C PHE A 122 6.27 -10.66 1.51
N SER A 123 6.90 -10.06 0.49
CA SER A 123 7.80 -8.94 0.71
C SER A 123 6.99 -7.64 0.62
N LEU A 124 7.10 -6.76 1.60
CA LEU A 124 6.40 -5.47 1.63
C LEU A 124 7.36 -4.36 1.20
N PHE A 125 7.01 -3.64 0.15
CA PHE A 125 7.83 -2.58 -0.43
C PHE A 125 7.11 -1.23 -0.38
N PHE A 126 7.84 -0.21 0.02
CA PHE A 126 7.49 1.19 -0.20
C PHE A 126 8.38 1.75 -1.30
N ILE A 127 7.80 2.20 -2.42
CA ILE A 127 8.55 2.52 -3.65
C ILE A 127 8.25 3.95 -4.08
N THR A 128 9.28 4.80 -4.11
CA THR A 128 9.18 6.20 -4.53
C THR A 128 9.82 6.48 -5.89
N GLU A 129 10.58 5.52 -6.46
CA GLU A 129 11.33 5.69 -7.70
C GLU A 129 11.02 4.62 -8.77
N GLU A 130 11.10 5.02 -10.04
CA GLU A 130 10.84 4.11 -11.17
C GLU A 130 11.91 3.02 -11.31
N ALA A 131 13.18 3.32 -11.00
CA ALA A 131 14.26 2.35 -11.08
C ALA A 131 14.03 1.18 -10.09
N ALA A 132 13.63 1.50 -8.87
CA ALA A 132 13.30 0.50 -7.86
C ALA A 132 12.11 -0.37 -8.28
N LEU A 133 11.07 0.24 -8.85
CA LEU A 133 9.92 -0.51 -9.38
C LEU A 133 10.35 -1.47 -10.50
N THR A 134 11.21 -1.03 -11.41
CA THR A 134 11.71 -1.86 -12.51
C THR A 134 12.49 -3.07 -12.00
N GLN A 135 13.36 -2.87 -11.02
CA GLN A 135 14.15 -3.95 -10.42
C GLN A 135 13.25 -5.02 -9.76
N ILE A 136 12.20 -4.61 -9.05
CA ILE A 136 11.29 -5.56 -8.40
C ILE A 136 10.49 -6.37 -9.43
N ILE A 137 10.19 -5.78 -10.59
CA ILE A 137 9.40 -6.44 -11.64
C ILE A 137 10.19 -7.49 -12.39
N GLU A 138 11.50 -7.32 -12.50
CA GLU A 138 12.38 -8.27 -13.22
C GLU A 138 12.47 -9.63 -12.50
N GLU A 139 12.36 -9.63 -11.17
CA GLU A 139 12.29 -10.85 -10.35
C GLU A 139 11.13 -10.73 -9.34
N PRO A 140 9.88 -10.94 -9.75
CA PRO A 140 8.76 -10.72 -8.86
C PRO A 140 8.61 -11.85 -7.83
N PRO A 141 9.07 -11.66 -6.57
CA PRO A 141 8.59 -12.51 -5.48
C PRO A 141 7.12 -12.17 -5.18
N PRO A 142 6.37 -13.02 -4.46
CA PRO A 142 5.11 -12.59 -3.90
C PRO A 142 5.33 -11.30 -3.10
N ALA A 143 4.70 -10.20 -3.50
CA ALA A 143 5.01 -8.88 -2.99
C ALA A 143 3.77 -8.01 -2.81
N ILE A 144 3.81 -7.16 -1.79
CA ILE A 144 2.88 -6.06 -1.59
C ILE A 144 3.67 -4.76 -1.85
N LEU A 145 3.23 -3.98 -2.83
CA LEU A 145 3.89 -2.74 -3.23
C LEU A 145 2.99 -1.57 -2.83
N LEU A 146 3.45 -0.69 -1.97
CA LEU A 146 2.83 0.60 -1.69
C LEU A 146 3.61 1.69 -2.42
N ILE A 147 2.96 2.32 -3.39
CA ILE A 147 3.57 3.24 -4.34
C ILE A 147 2.92 4.62 -4.19
N PRO A 148 3.57 5.59 -3.53
CA PRO A 148 3.09 6.97 -3.49
C PRO A 148 3.02 7.55 -4.90
N THR A 149 1.86 8.05 -5.31
CA THR A 149 1.66 8.54 -6.69
C THR A 149 1.25 10.00 -6.77
N TRP A 150 0.98 10.64 -5.64
CA TRP A 150 0.54 12.02 -5.62
C TRP A 150 1.67 13.01 -5.97
N GLN A 151 2.92 12.67 -5.62
CA GLN A 151 4.11 13.45 -5.98
C GLN A 151 4.74 13.00 -7.30
N ASN A 152 4.50 11.75 -7.72
CA ASN A 152 5.12 11.17 -8.90
C ASN A 152 4.08 10.52 -9.85
N PRO A 153 3.41 11.32 -10.70
CA PRO A 153 2.45 10.79 -11.67
C PRO A 153 3.08 9.86 -12.73
N SER A 154 4.38 9.95 -12.98
CA SER A 154 5.06 9.08 -13.93
C SER A 154 5.13 7.65 -13.39
N LEU A 155 5.44 7.50 -12.11
CA LEU A 155 5.47 6.22 -11.42
C LEU A 155 4.10 5.53 -11.48
N LYS A 156 3.01 6.29 -11.29
CA LYS A 156 1.65 5.78 -11.47
C LYS A 156 1.41 5.23 -12.86
N ARG A 157 1.78 5.99 -13.91
CA ARG A 157 1.59 5.57 -15.30
C ARG A 157 2.40 4.31 -15.61
N ARG A 158 3.62 4.22 -15.09
CA ARG A 158 4.49 3.06 -15.27
C ARG A 158 3.92 1.81 -14.60
N THR A 159 3.45 1.91 -13.36
CA THR A 159 2.78 0.80 -12.67
C THR A 159 1.58 0.28 -13.46
N ILE A 160 0.72 1.21 -13.95
CA ILE A 160 -0.42 0.83 -14.79
C ILE A 160 0.01 0.11 -16.05
N ARG A 161 1.08 0.57 -16.71
CA ARG A 161 1.64 -0.06 -17.90
C ARG A 161 2.10 -1.48 -17.60
N TYR A 162 2.87 -1.69 -16.54
CA TYR A 162 3.37 -3.01 -16.16
C TYR A 162 2.26 -3.99 -15.81
N CYS A 163 1.18 -3.51 -15.18
CA CYS A 163 -0.01 -4.33 -14.97
C CYS A 163 -0.67 -4.74 -16.29
N LYS A 164 -0.79 -3.80 -17.26
CA LYS A 164 -1.37 -4.09 -18.58
C LYS A 164 -0.51 -5.02 -19.43
N GLU A 165 0.80 -4.94 -19.29
CA GLU A 165 1.77 -5.80 -19.99
C GLU A 165 1.90 -7.19 -19.34
N GLY A 166 1.17 -7.45 -18.25
CA GLY A 166 1.24 -8.72 -17.51
C GLY A 166 2.53 -8.92 -16.71
N ARG A 167 3.38 -7.89 -16.62
CA ARG A 167 4.64 -7.93 -15.84
C ARG A 167 4.41 -7.82 -14.33
N LEU A 168 3.28 -7.23 -13.93
CA LEU A 168 2.73 -7.25 -12.58
C LEU A 168 1.37 -7.93 -12.63
N SER A 169 1.32 -9.19 -12.21
CA SER A 169 0.07 -9.93 -12.06
C SER A 169 -0.45 -9.80 -10.63
N GLY A 170 -1.75 -9.60 -10.48
CA GLY A 170 -2.34 -9.57 -9.15
C GLY A 170 -3.41 -8.50 -8.96
N ILE A 171 -3.55 -8.01 -7.74
CA ILE A 171 -4.60 -7.05 -7.35
C ILE A 171 -3.98 -5.65 -7.29
N ARG A 172 -4.56 -4.71 -8.03
CA ARG A 172 -4.20 -3.29 -7.96
C ARG A 172 -5.36 -2.49 -7.38
N ILE A 173 -5.07 -1.68 -6.37
CA ILE A 173 -5.99 -0.74 -5.77
C ILE A 173 -5.47 0.68 -6.00
N ASP A 174 -6.25 1.48 -6.70
CA ASP A 174 -5.98 2.90 -6.89
C ASP A 174 -6.55 3.70 -5.72
N LEU A 175 -5.67 4.28 -4.93
CA LEU A 175 -5.97 5.20 -3.83
C LEU A 175 -5.79 6.65 -4.30
N PRO A 176 -6.34 7.66 -3.61
CA PRO A 176 -6.17 9.07 -3.99
C PRO A 176 -4.71 9.51 -4.07
N THR A 177 -3.87 9.00 -3.17
CA THR A 177 -2.47 9.40 -2.99
C THR A 177 -1.46 8.33 -3.34
N ALA A 178 -1.89 7.08 -3.56
CA ALA A 178 -1.01 5.96 -3.80
C ALA A 178 -1.63 4.91 -4.73
N GLN A 179 -0.83 3.95 -5.14
CA GLN A 179 -1.28 2.66 -5.65
C GLN A 179 -0.80 1.56 -4.71
N LEU A 180 -1.70 0.66 -4.37
CA LEU A 180 -1.39 -0.58 -3.68
C LEU A 180 -1.47 -1.71 -4.70
N VAL A 181 -0.38 -2.47 -4.86
CA VAL A 181 -0.31 -3.61 -5.77
C VAL A 181 0.09 -4.84 -4.98
N ILE A 182 -0.74 -5.89 -5.07
CA ILE A 182 -0.41 -7.20 -4.51
C ILE A 182 -0.04 -8.10 -5.67
N SER A 183 1.25 -8.28 -5.87
CA SER A 183 1.80 -9.12 -6.92
C SER A 183 1.93 -10.55 -6.41
N SER A 184 1.22 -11.47 -7.05
CA SER A 184 1.33 -12.89 -6.80
C SER A 184 0.86 -13.66 -8.03
N PRO A 185 1.54 -14.75 -8.41
CA PRO A 185 1.13 -15.59 -9.55
C PRO A 185 -0.24 -16.27 -9.33
N ARG A 186 -0.73 -16.29 -8.09
CA ARG A 186 -2.04 -16.85 -7.74
C ARG A 186 -3.22 -15.94 -8.07
N PHE A 187 -2.98 -14.65 -8.27
CA PHE A 187 -4.03 -13.69 -8.56
C PHE A 187 -4.02 -13.30 -10.04
N HIS A 188 -5.17 -13.38 -10.68
CA HIS A 188 -5.39 -12.71 -11.95
C HIS A 188 -5.44 -11.20 -11.75
N LEU A 189 -5.10 -10.44 -12.78
CA LEU A 189 -5.13 -8.98 -12.71
C LEU A 189 -6.54 -8.48 -12.41
N GLN A 190 -6.69 -7.86 -11.25
CA GLN A 190 -7.92 -7.21 -10.78
C GLN A 190 -7.60 -5.77 -10.41
N GLN A 191 -8.54 -4.87 -10.68
CA GLN A 191 -8.36 -3.44 -10.46
C GLN A 191 -9.53 -2.89 -9.66
N TYR A 192 -9.21 -2.21 -8.58
CA TYR A 192 -10.19 -1.57 -7.69
C TYR A 192 -9.81 -0.11 -7.45
N LYS A 193 -10.78 0.66 -6.97
CA LYS A 193 -10.56 2.04 -6.50
C LYS A 193 -11.14 2.16 -5.11
N SER A 194 -10.42 2.83 -4.21
CA SER A 194 -10.89 3.12 -2.88
C SER A 194 -10.45 4.50 -2.42
N THR A 195 -11.03 4.95 -1.32
CA THR A 195 -10.67 6.20 -0.63
C THR A 195 -9.90 5.86 0.64
N LEU A 196 -8.78 6.50 0.86
CA LEU A 196 -8.07 6.52 2.15
C LEU A 196 -8.66 7.60 3.05
#